data_d5c6edcd1fe3af2112a5363ae7e4525a
#
_entry.id   d5c6edcd1fe3af2112a5363ae7e4525a
#
_cell.length_a   1.000
_cell.length_b   1.000
_cell.length_c   1.000
_cell.angle_alpha   90.00
_cell.angle_beta   90.00
_cell.angle_gamma   90.00
#
_symmetry.space_group_name_H-M   'P 1'
#
loop_
_entity.id
_entity.type
_entity.pdbx_description
1 polymer ?
#
loop_
_entity_poly.entity_id
_entity_poly.type
_entity_poly.pdbx_seq_one_letter_code
_entity_poly.pdbx_strand_id
1 'polypeptide(L)'
;MSETQVTELIARSNRLGADPRNTNFAGGNTSAKGAATDPVTGEDVELMWVKGSGGDLGTLSAAGLAVLRLDRLRALAGVYPGVDREDEMVAAFDFCLHGKGGAAPSIDTAMHGLLPAPHVDHLHPDSGIALAAAADGEKLTRQCFGDRVAWVPWRRPGFQLGLDIAAVAAASPQAIGVVLGGHGITAWGATSAECEARSLEIIRAAAEFIEANGKPDPFGPVIAGYEPLPDAGRRARAAELAPLIRGLASTDRRQVGHYTDSPAVLDFLARASHPALAALGTSCPDHFLRTKVRPMLLDLPPDASYQAAGGRLRELHQAYREDYRAYYERYADAASPPMRGADPAVVLVPGVGMFSFGADAQTARVAGEFYLNAINVMRGAEAVSAYQPIPESEKFRIEYWELEEAKQRRRLQGTKPKPLAGRVALVTGGGSGIGRATAARLAAEGACVVVTDRDADSARAVADEIGAGGPSPSRWPPGWR
;
A
#
# COMPACT_ATOMS: atom_id res chain seq x y z
N MET A 1 -1.95 16.42 -26.34
CA MET A 1 -0.86 16.73 -25.36
C MET A 1 0.46 16.47 -26.06
N SER A 2 1.46 17.33 -25.89
CA SER A 2 2.78 17.13 -26.48
C SER A 2 3.51 15.99 -25.76
N GLU A 3 4.49 15.37 -26.43
CA GLU A 3 5.38 14.36 -25.84
C GLU A 3 6.08 14.89 -24.58
N THR A 4 6.40 16.18 -24.56
CA THR A 4 6.97 16.90 -23.41
C THR A 4 6.06 16.84 -22.18
N GLN A 5 4.75 17.06 -22.33
CA GLN A 5 3.81 17.05 -21.21
C GLN A 5 3.62 15.64 -20.62
N VAL A 6 3.67 14.58 -21.44
CA VAL A 6 3.65 13.19 -20.95
C VAL A 6 4.93 12.89 -20.19
N THR A 7 6.08 13.34 -20.68
CA THR A 7 7.39 13.20 -20.02
C THR A 7 7.40 13.93 -18.66
N GLU A 8 6.85 15.13 -18.58
CA GLU A 8 6.70 15.88 -17.32
C GLU A 8 5.78 15.17 -16.32
N LEU A 9 4.65 14.61 -16.76
CA LEU A 9 3.76 13.81 -15.92
C LEU A 9 4.51 12.61 -15.32
N ILE A 10 5.24 11.86 -16.15
CA ILE A 10 6.02 10.69 -15.70
C ILE A 10 7.10 11.12 -14.71
N ALA A 11 7.84 12.18 -15.02
CA ALA A 11 8.90 12.69 -14.15
C ALA A 11 8.37 13.14 -12.79
N ARG A 12 7.23 13.86 -12.75
CA ARG A 12 6.53 14.24 -11.50
C ARG A 12 6.11 13.00 -10.71
N SER A 13 5.48 12.05 -11.38
CA SER A 13 5.05 10.79 -10.77
C SER A 13 6.21 10.06 -10.10
N ASN A 14 7.33 9.94 -10.81
CA ASN A 14 8.51 9.25 -10.31
C ASN A 14 9.14 9.98 -9.13
N ARG A 15 9.17 11.32 -9.11
CA ARG A 15 9.65 12.09 -7.94
C ARG A 15 8.75 11.91 -6.72
N LEU A 16 7.43 12.02 -6.91
CA LEU A 16 6.46 11.83 -5.81
C LEU A 16 6.52 10.41 -5.25
N GLY A 17 6.57 9.41 -6.12
CA GLY A 17 6.63 8.01 -5.72
C GLY A 17 8.01 7.52 -5.25
N ALA A 18 9.09 8.30 -5.43
CA ALA A 18 10.42 7.94 -4.94
C ALA A 18 10.54 8.02 -3.42
N ASP A 19 9.75 8.88 -2.77
CA ASP A 19 9.70 8.99 -1.31
C ASP A 19 8.49 8.23 -0.76
N PRO A 20 8.70 7.14 0.01
CA PRO A 20 7.60 6.34 0.58
C PRO A 20 6.75 7.11 1.61
N ARG A 21 7.20 8.29 2.07
CA ARG A 21 6.40 9.17 2.93
C ARG A 21 5.34 9.94 2.15
N ASN A 22 5.52 10.11 0.83
CA ASN A 22 4.54 10.78 -0.03
C ASN A 22 3.42 9.84 -0.48
N THR A 23 3.76 8.57 -0.72
CA THR A 23 2.79 7.54 -1.08
C THR A 23 3.38 6.15 -0.87
N ASN A 24 2.55 5.17 -0.53
CA ASN A 24 2.94 3.78 -0.39
C ASN A 24 3.21 3.11 -1.75
N PHE A 25 3.79 1.89 -1.74
CA PHE A 25 4.10 1.13 -2.95
C PHE A 25 2.82 0.85 -3.77
N ALA A 26 2.87 1.17 -5.06
CA ALA A 26 1.77 1.02 -6.01
C ALA A 26 0.49 1.81 -5.67
N GLY A 27 0.47 2.57 -4.57
CA GLY A 27 -0.60 3.48 -4.20
C GLY A 27 -0.50 4.82 -4.91
N GLY A 28 -1.61 5.55 -4.85
CA GLY A 28 -1.71 6.86 -5.49
C GLY A 28 -1.73 6.83 -7.02
N ASN A 29 -2.15 7.95 -7.58
CA ASN A 29 -2.26 8.18 -9.03
C ASN A 29 -1.91 9.63 -9.33
N THR A 30 -1.42 9.86 -10.55
CA THR A 30 -1.18 11.20 -11.09
C THR A 30 -1.78 11.30 -12.48
N SER A 31 -2.22 12.48 -12.88
CA SER A 31 -2.77 12.70 -14.20
C SER A 31 -2.42 14.06 -14.80
N ALA A 32 -2.54 14.14 -16.12
CA ALA A 32 -2.50 15.37 -16.87
C ALA A 32 -3.55 15.34 -17.98
N LYS A 33 -4.16 16.49 -18.26
CA LYS A 33 -5.16 16.69 -19.32
C LYS A 33 -4.59 17.52 -20.45
N GLY A 34 -5.07 17.28 -21.66
CA GLY A 34 -4.66 18.04 -22.84
C GLY A 34 -5.43 17.61 -24.09
N ALA A 35 -5.28 18.37 -25.17
CA ALA A 35 -5.90 18.06 -26.45
C ALA A 35 -5.00 17.16 -27.30
N ALA A 36 -5.63 16.34 -28.14
CA ALA A 36 -5.00 15.61 -29.24
C ALA A 36 -5.98 15.50 -30.40
N THR A 37 -5.46 15.32 -31.60
CA THR A 37 -6.30 15.06 -32.78
C THR A 37 -6.68 13.57 -32.81
N ASP A 38 -7.96 13.26 -32.90
CA ASP A 38 -8.45 11.89 -33.05
C ASP A 38 -8.02 11.37 -34.44
N PRO A 39 -7.25 10.27 -34.52
CA PRO A 39 -6.71 9.78 -35.79
C PRO A 39 -7.79 9.18 -36.72
N VAL A 40 -9.01 8.97 -36.23
CA VAL A 40 -10.12 8.42 -37.01
C VAL A 40 -11.00 9.52 -37.59
N THR A 41 -11.33 10.54 -36.77
CA THR A 41 -12.25 11.62 -37.19
C THR A 41 -11.52 12.87 -37.67
N GLY A 42 -10.25 13.05 -37.28
CA GLY A 42 -9.48 14.27 -37.54
C GLY A 42 -9.86 15.45 -36.62
N GLU A 43 -10.77 15.24 -35.68
CA GLU A 43 -11.23 16.27 -34.74
C GLU A 43 -10.32 16.37 -33.51
N ASP A 44 -10.23 17.57 -32.94
CA ASP A 44 -9.55 17.74 -31.66
C ASP A 44 -10.44 17.22 -30.52
N VAL A 45 -9.83 16.38 -29.67
CA VAL A 45 -10.48 15.75 -28.50
C VAL A 45 -9.70 16.04 -27.24
N GLU A 46 -10.42 16.24 -26.14
CA GLU A 46 -9.81 16.40 -24.82
C GLU A 46 -9.52 15.03 -24.21
N LEU A 47 -8.26 14.81 -23.88
CA LEU A 47 -7.76 13.54 -23.31
C LEU A 47 -7.21 13.76 -21.91
N MET A 48 -7.21 12.67 -21.15
CA MET A 48 -6.53 12.54 -19.86
C MET A 48 -5.55 11.38 -19.91
N TRP A 49 -4.31 11.64 -19.54
CA TRP A 49 -3.30 10.63 -19.24
C TRP A 49 -3.27 10.45 -17.72
N VAL A 50 -3.51 9.24 -17.25
CA VAL A 50 -3.55 8.92 -15.81
C VAL A 50 -2.81 7.64 -15.56
N LYS A 51 -2.11 7.53 -14.43
CA LYS A 51 -1.49 6.28 -14.00
C LYS A 51 -2.55 5.19 -13.90
N GLY A 52 -2.33 4.12 -14.64
CA GLY A 52 -3.21 2.97 -14.67
C GLY A 52 -3.11 2.11 -13.39
N SER A 53 -3.97 1.09 -13.33
CA SER A 53 -4.04 0.17 -12.21
C SER A 53 -2.76 -0.64 -12.03
N GLY A 54 -2.21 -0.69 -10.82
CA GLY A 54 -1.26 -1.71 -10.38
C GLY A 54 0.22 -1.44 -10.59
N GLY A 55 0.64 -0.32 -11.18
CA GLY A 55 2.05 0.08 -11.26
C GLY A 55 2.49 0.93 -10.07
N ASP A 56 3.77 0.89 -9.71
CA ASP A 56 4.33 1.79 -8.70
C ASP A 56 4.54 3.19 -9.30
N LEU A 57 4.19 4.23 -8.53
CA LEU A 57 4.29 5.62 -8.97
C LEU A 57 5.76 6.02 -9.22
N GLY A 58 6.68 5.55 -8.37
CA GLY A 58 8.11 5.83 -8.45
C GLY A 58 8.83 5.21 -9.65
N THR A 59 8.19 4.29 -10.37
CA THR A 59 8.74 3.63 -11.57
C THR A 59 7.79 3.71 -12.77
N LEU A 60 6.89 4.71 -12.77
CA LEU A 60 5.93 4.90 -13.85
C LEU A 60 6.66 5.16 -15.17
N SER A 61 6.18 4.52 -16.22
CA SER A 61 6.58 4.73 -17.60
C SER A 61 5.37 5.02 -18.48
N ALA A 62 5.58 5.38 -19.74
CA ALA A 62 4.49 5.66 -20.68
C ALA A 62 3.53 4.46 -20.84
N ALA A 63 4.04 3.22 -20.81
CA ALA A 63 3.22 2.02 -20.86
C ALA A 63 2.31 1.82 -19.63
N GLY A 64 2.64 2.47 -18.50
CA GLY A 64 1.84 2.47 -17.28
C GLY A 64 0.72 3.50 -17.25
N LEU A 65 0.55 4.30 -18.30
CA LEU A 65 -0.52 5.29 -18.43
C LEU A 65 -1.73 4.71 -19.15
N ALA A 66 -2.93 4.97 -18.61
CA ALA A 66 -4.19 4.88 -19.33
C ALA A 66 -4.48 6.23 -19.99
N VAL A 67 -5.01 6.22 -21.21
CA VAL A 67 -5.40 7.43 -21.94
C VAL A 67 -6.91 7.37 -22.20
N LEU A 68 -7.64 8.37 -21.66
CA LEU A 68 -9.09 8.39 -21.73
C LEU A 68 -9.61 9.67 -22.39
N ARG A 69 -10.72 9.57 -23.11
CA ARG A 69 -11.51 10.68 -23.62
C ARG A 69 -12.30 11.30 -22.46
N LEU A 70 -12.06 12.56 -22.18
CA LEU A 70 -12.70 13.29 -21.07
C LEU A 70 -14.19 13.54 -21.32
N ASP A 71 -14.61 13.75 -22.56
CA ASP A 71 -16.02 13.87 -22.93
C ASP A 71 -16.82 12.62 -22.56
N ARG A 72 -16.27 11.43 -22.86
CA ARG A 72 -16.89 10.15 -22.50
C ARG A 72 -16.89 9.90 -21.00
N LEU A 73 -15.77 10.16 -20.34
CA LEU A 73 -15.65 9.97 -18.89
C LEU A 73 -16.64 10.88 -18.12
N ARG A 74 -16.76 12.15 -18.53
CA ARG A 74 -17.71 13.09 -17.93
C ARG A 74 -19.17 12.70 -18.21
N ALA A 75 -19.46 12.15 -19.39
CA ALA A 75 -20.80 11.67 -19.74
C ALA A 75 -21.28 10.53 -18.83
N LEU A 76 -20.36 9.75 -18.23
CA LEU A 76 -20.70 8.69 -17.28
C LEU A 76 -21.47 9.23 -16.06
N ALA A 77 -21.32 10.50 -15.68
CA ALA A 77 -22.10 11.10 -14.60
C ALA A 77 -23.60 11.07 -14.87
N GLY A 78 -24.01 11.16 -16.14
CA GLY A 78 -25.42 11.11 -16.55
C GLY A 78 -26.05 9.71 -16.51
N VAL A 79 -25.23 8.66 -16.43
CA VAL A 79 -25.67 7.25 -16.39
C VAL A 79 -25.25 6.56 -15.10
N TYR A 80 -24.73 7.30 -14.14
CA TYR A 80 -24.26 6.76 -12.86
C TYR A 80 -25.41 6.13 -12.06
N PRO A 81 -25.36 4.80 -11.77
CA PRO A 81 -26.47 4.06 -11.16
C PRO A 81 -26.52 4.19 -9.62
N GLY A 82 -25.54 4.89 -9.00
CA GLY A 82 -25.40 5.01 -7.56
C GLY A 82 -24.40 4.04 -6.94
N VAL A 83 -24.11 4.24 -5.65
CA VAL A 83 -23.03 3.57 -4.90
C VAL A 83 -23.15 2.05 -4.82
N ASP A 84 -24.35 1.50 -4.93
CA ASP A 84 -24.58 0.06 -4.85
C ASP A 84 -24.13 -0.68 -6.13
N ARG A 85 -23.94 0.07 -7.23
CA ARG A 85 -23.53 -0.46 -8.53
C ARG A 85 -22.23 0.18 -9.01
N GLU A 86 -21.36 0.56 -8.11
CA GLU A 86 -20.07 1.24 -8.36
C GLU A 86 -19.17 0.45 -9.30
N ASP A 87 -19.21 -0.88 -9.24
CA ASP A 87 -18.39 -1.77 -10.05
C ASP A 87 -18.72 -1.68 -11.56
N GLU A 88 -19.97 -1.35 -11.90
CA GLU A 88 -20.37 -1.13 -13.29
C GLU A 88 -19.70 0.11 -13.88
N MET A 89 -19.49 1.14 -13.06
CA MET A 89 -18.82 2.38 -13.48
C MET A 89 -17.34 2.15 -13.76
N VAL A 90 -16.68 1.31 -12.96
CA VAL A 90 -15.27 0.97 -13.21
C VAL A 90 -15.14 0.17 -14.52
N ALA A 91 -16.06 -0.75 -14.80
CA ALA A 91 -16.10 -1.45 -16.08
C ALA A 91 -16.37 -0.49 -17.26
N ALA A 92 -17.16 0.57 -17.03
CA ALA A 92 -17.48 1.56 -18.06
C ALA A 92 -16.26 2.42 -18.45
N PHE A 93 -15.22 2.53 -17.62
CA PHE A 93 -13.98 3.26 -17.99
C PHE A 93 -13.29 2.68 -19.22
N ASP A 94 -13.42 1.40 -19.49
CA ASP A 94 -12.85 0.77 -20.69
C ASP A 94 -13.45 1.36 -21.98
N PHE A 95 -14.71 1.82 -21.97
CA PHE A 95 -15.34 2.48 -23.11
C PHE A 95 -14.92 3.97 -23.27
N CYS A 96 -14.22 4.50 -22.28
CA CYS A 96 -13.65 5.84 -22.35
C CYS A 96 -12.23 5.86 -22.90
N LEU A 97 -11.56 4.71 -23.07
CA LEU A 97 -10.21 4.61 -23.56
C LEU A 97 -10.06 5.22 -24.95
N HIS A 98 -8.89 5.87 -25.16
CA HIS A 98 -8.45 6.41 -26.46
C HIS A 98 -7.20 5.68 -26.92
N GLY A 99 -7.20 5.25 -28.20
CA GLY A 99 -6.07 4.56 -28.80
C GLY A 99 -6.06 3.05 -28.58
N LYS A 100 -4.93 2.41 -28.92
CA LYS A 100 -4.72 0.97 -28.81
C LYS A 100 -3.60 0.68 -27.80
N GLY A 101 -3.89 -0.09 -26.78
CA GLY A 101 -2.92 -0.44 -25.72
C GLY A 101 -2.87 0.60 -24.60
N GLY A 102 -1.88 0.46 -23.72
CA GLY A 102 -1.77 1.21 -22.47
C GLY A 102 -2.25 0.41 -21.26
N ALA A 103 -2.15 1.01 -20.07
CA ALA A 103 -2.60 0.41 -18.84
C ALA A 103 -4.13 0.43 -18.74
N ALA A 104 -4.69 -0.52 -17.98
CA ALA A 104 -6.10 -0.47 -17.61
C ALA A 104 -6.36 0.74 -16.70
N PRO A 105 -7.51 1.44 -16.83
CA PRO A 105 -7.87 2.52 -15.95
C PRO A 105 -7.87 2.09 -14.48
N SER A 106 -7.43 2.99 -13.59
CA SER A 106 -7.57 2.80 -12.14
C SER A 106 -9.00 3.07 -11.71
N ILE A 107 -9.36 2.52 -10.55
CA ILE A 107 -10.61 2.83 -9.86
C ILE A 107 -10.73 4.34 -9.54
N ASP A 108 -9.60 5.02 -9.36
CA ASP A 108 -9.52 6.44 -9.04
C ASP A 108 -9.63 7.35 -10.28
N THR A 109 -9.78 6.77 -11.48
CA THR A 109 -9.85 7.51 -12.76
C THR A 109 -10.90 8.63 -12.73
N ALA A 110 -12.04 8.41 -12.06
CA ALA A 110 -13.11 9.39 -11.98
C ALA A 110 -12.67 10.68 -11.25
N MET A 111 -11.96 10.58 -10.11
CA MET A 111 -11.52 11.76 -9.37
C MET A 111 -10.57 12.65 -10.17
N HIS A 112 -9.79 12.06 -11.07
CA HIS A 112 -8.92 12.81 -11.96
C HIS A 112 -9.69 13.49 -13.09
N GLY A 113 -10.65 12.78 -13.69
CA GLY A 113 -11.36 13.26 -14.87
C GLY A 113 -12.49 14.26 -14.58
N LEU A 114 -13.15 14.15 -13.43
CA LEU A 114 -14.25 15.00 -13.01
C LEU A 114 -13.79 16.35 -12.43
N LEU A 115 -12.59 16.42 -11.86
CA LEU A 115 -11.96 17.69 -11.49
C LEU A 115 -11.65 18.50 -12.75
N PRO A 116 -11.90 19.83 -12.78
CA PRO A 116 -11.61 20.66 -13.95
C PRO A 116 -10.11 20.93 -14.14
N ALA A 117 -9.30 20.87 -13.09
CA ALA A 117 -7.88 21.19 -13.12
C ALA A 117 -7.10 20.32 -14.11
N PRO A 118 -6.13 20.89 -14.86
CA PRO A 118 -5.33 20.14 -15.84
C PRO A 118 -4.46 19.04 -15.25
N HIS A 119 -3.95 19.23 -14.03
CA HIS A 119 -3.09 18.28 -13.34
C HIS A 119 -3.68 17.91 -11.99
N VAL A 120 -3.70 16.61 -11.68
CA VAL A 120 -4.24 16.07 -10.43
C VAL A 120 -3.30 15.00 -9.89
N ASP A 121 -2.98 15.06 -8.61
CA ASP A 121 -2.24 14.06 -7.86
C ASP A 121 -3.12 13.53 -6.73
N HIS A 122 -3.26 12.22 -6.64
CA HIS A 122 -3.85 11.51 -5.53
C HIS A 122 -2.75 10.67 -4.88
N LEU A 123 -2.51 10.88 -3.58
CA LEU A 123 -1.40 10.29 -2.85
C LEU A 123 -1.82 9.75 -1.48
N HIS A 124 -1.05 8.79 -0.98
CA HIS A 124 -1.26 8.13 0.31
C HIS A 124 -0.10 8.42 1.29
N PRO A 125 0.13 9.70 1.68
CA PRO A 125 1.20 10.06 2.60
C PRO A 125 0.84 9.71 4.05
N ASP A 126 1.82 9.22 4.83
CA ASP A 126 1.63 8.87 6.24
C ASP A 126 0.97 10.00 7.05
N SER A 127 1.45 11.26 6.89
CA SER A 127 0.92 12.43 7.59
C SER A 127 -0.51 12.78 7.18
N GLY A 128 -0.81 12.72 5.88
CA GLY A 128 -2.16 12.98 5.35
C GLY A 128 -3.16 11.92 5.82
N ILE A 129 -2.77 10.64 5.75
CA ILE A 129 -3.63 9.54 6.24
C ILE A 129 -3.79 9.61 7.76
N ALA A 130 -2.78 10.08 8.51
CA ALA A 130 -2.89 10.25 9.96
C ALA A 130 -4.00 11.23 10.33
N LEU A 131 -4.10 12.39 9.65
CA LEU A 131 -5.22 13.31 9.80
C LEU A 131 -6.53 12.68 9.34
N ALA A 132 -6.52 11.98 8.20
CA ALA A 132 -7.68 11.31 7.62
C ALA A 132 -8.24 10.19 8.48
N ALA A 133 -7.41 9.53 9.29
CA ALA A 133 -7.77 8.43 10.18
C ALA A 133 -7.82 8.86 11.66
N ALA A 134 -7.83 10.15 11.95
CA ALA A 134 -8.06 10.68 13.28
C ALA A 134 -9.57 10.83 13.56
N ALA A 135 -10.01 10.59 14.80
CA ALA A 135 -11.41 10.74 15.21
C ALA A 135 -11.97 12.15 14.92
N ASP A 136 -11.12 13.17 15.06
CA ASP A 136 -11.44 14.57 14.76
C ASP A 136 -10.91 15.02 13.39
N GLY A 137 -10.73 14.13 12.43
CA GLY A 137 -10.02 14.37 11.17
C GLY A 137 -10.47 15.61 10.40
N GLU A 138 -11.78 15.84 10.26
CA GLU A 138 -12.33 17.04 9.61
C GLU A 138 -11.93 18.33 10.34
N LYS A 139 -12.07 18.34 11.67
CA LYS A 139 -11.70 19.48 12.51
C LYS A 139 -10.20 19.75 12.42
N LEU A 140 -9.36 18.71 12.50
CA LEU A 140 -7.91 18.80 12.39
C LEU A 140 -7.47 19.30 11.01
N THR A 141 -8.14 18.85 9.95
CA THR A 141 -7.90 19.34 8.58
C THR A 141 -8.14 20.84 8.49
N ARG A 142 -9.26 21.33 9.04
CA ARG A 142 -9.55 22.76 9.08
C ARG A 142 -8.55 23.55 9.93
N GLN A 143 -8.12 23.01 11.06
CA GLN A 143 -7.10 23.64 11.91
C GLN A 143 -5.73 23.71 11.22
N CYS A 144 -5.34 22.65 10.50
CA CYS A 144 -4.06 22.56 9.82
C CYS A 144 -3.99 23.48 8.60
N PHE A 145 -5.06 23.52 7.77
CA PHE A 145 -4.99 24.08 6.44
C PHE A 145 -5.92 25.30 6.22
N GLY A 146 -6.83 25.61 7.17
CA GLY A 146 -7.88 26.59 6.95
C GLY A 146 -8.76 26.19 5.76
N ASP A 147 -9.04 27.15 4.86
CA ASP A 147 -9.83 26.92 3.66
C ASP A 147 -9.03 26.45 2.45
N ARG A 148 -7.70 26.27 2.61
CA ARG A 148 -6.81 25.86 1.53
C ARG A 148 -6.89 24.37 1.18
N VAL A 149 -7.30 23.53 2.13
CA VAL A 149 -7.54 22.11 1.88
C VAL A 149 -8.88 21.73 2.50
N ALA A 150 -9.77 21.22 1.68
CA ALA A 150 -11.10 20.82 2.13
C ALA A 150 -11.13 19.37 2.62
N TRP A 151 -12.24 18.97 3.23
CA TRP A 151 -12.46 17.61 3.74
C TRP A 151 -13.51 16.90 2.90
N VAL A 152 -13.23 15.64 2.54
CA VAL A 152 -14.23 14.71 1.97
C VAL A 152 -14.38 13.54 2.94
N PRO A 153 -15.58 13.26 3.46
CA PRO A 153 -15.83 12.12 4.35
C PRO A 153 -15.47 10.80 3.69
N TRP A 154 -15.28 9.75 4.51
CA TRP A 154 -15.01 8.41 3.98
C TRP A 154 -15.99 8.03 2.88
N ARG A 155 -15.43 7.66 1.77
CA ARG A 155 -16.13 7.04 0.65
C ARG A 155 -15.23 5.94 0.07
N ARG A 156 -15.80 4.77 -0.25
CA ARG A 156 -15.06 3.74 -0.99
C ARG A 156 -14.54 4.35 -2.30
N PRO A 157 -13.28 4.06 -2.70
CA PRO A 157 -12.75 4.50 -3.98
C PRO A 157 -13.67 4.13 -5.15
N GLY A 158 -13.85 5.05 -6.11
CA GLY A 158 -14.71 4.84 -7.25
C GLY A 158 -15.29 6.11 -7.85
N PHE A 159 -16.37 5.97 -8.61
CA PHE A 159 -16.99 7.08 -9.34
C PHE A 159 -17.63 8.11 -8.39
N GLN A 160 -18.34 7.63 -7.35
CA GLN A 160 -18.96 8.50 -6.36
C GLN A 160 -17.93 9.35 -5.62
N LEU A 161 -16.79 8.78 -5.24
CA LEU A 161 -15.71 9.56 -4.63
C LEU A 161 -15.24 10.69 -5.57
N GLY A 162 -15.14 10.42 -6.86
CA GLY A 162 -14.83 11.44 -7.87
C GLY A 162 -15.86 12.55 -7.94
N LEU A 163 -17.16 12.24 -7.86
CA LEU A 163 -18.25 13.22 -7.80
C LEU A 163 -18.19 14.05 -6.51
N ASP A 164 -17.95 13.41 -5.36
CA ASP A 164 -17.87 14.08 -4.06
C ASP A 164 -16.68 15.08 -4.06
N ILE A 165 -15.52 14.67 -4.56
CA ILE A 165 -14.33 15.55 -4.68
C ILE A 165 -14.62 16.74 -5.61
N ALA A 166 -15.23 16.48 -6.77
CA ALA A 166 -15.56 17.54 -7.72
C ALA A 166 -16.55 18.54 -7.13
N ALA A 167 -17.57 18.09 -6.39
CA ALA A 167 -18.53 18.93 -5.71
C ALA A 167 -17.86 19.80 -4.62
N VAL A 168 -16.99 19.21 -3.80
CA VAL A 168 -16.24 19.94 -2.76
C VAL A 168 -15.29 20.96 -3.38
N ALA A 169 -14.59 20.61 -4.45
CA ALA A 169 -13.71 21.54 -5.16
C ALA A 169 -14.48 22.73 -5.76
N ALA A 170 -15.67 22.49 -6.31
CA ALA A 170 -16.54 23.56 -6.84
C ALA A 170 -17.06 24.47 -5.72
N ALA A 171 -17.37 23.92 -4.54
CA ALA A 171 -17.83 24.69 -3.38
C ALA A 171 -16.70 25.45 -2.67
N SER A 172 -15.44 25.06 -2.91
CA SER A 172 -14.24 25.60 -2.24
C SER A 172 -13.22 26.11 -3.27
N PRO A 173 -13.47 27.24 -3.97
CA PRO A 173 -12.60 27.72 -5.07
C PRO A 173 -11.17 28.06 -4.63
N GLN A 174 -10.94 28.31 -3.32
CA GLN A 174 -9.64 28.59 -2.73
C GLN A 174 -8.83 27.30 -2.45
N ALA A 175 -9.48 26.14 -2.48
CA ALA A 175 -8.83 24.91 -2.14
C ALA A 175 -7.82 24.48 -3.22
N ILE A 176 -6.65 24.04 -2.76
CA ILE A 176 -5.58 23.47 -3.60
C ILE A 176 -5.62 21.94 -3.58
N GLY A 177 -6.46 21.36 -2.73
CA GLY A 177 -6.61 19.92 -2.54
C GLY A 177 -7.65 19.58 -1.49
N VAL A 178 -7.78 18.28 -1.23
CA VAL A 178 -8.66 17.70 -0.21
C VAL A 178 -7.94 16.63 0.60
N VAL A 179 -8.31 16.49 1.88
CA VAL A 179 -8.06 15.29 2.67
C VAL A 179 -9.27 14.38 2.54
N LEU A 180 -9.02 13.11 2.25
CA LEU A 180 -10.04 12.08 2.09
C LEU A 180 -10.09 11.23 3.37
N GLY A 181 -11.19 11.32 4.12
CA GLY A 181 -11.37 10.57 5.38
C GLY A 181 -11.04 9.09 5.23
N GLY A 182 -10.16 8.56 6.06
CA GLY A 182 -9.72 7.15 6.06
C GLY A 182 -8.94 6.70 4.82
N HIS A 183 -8.48 7.63 3.94
CA HIS A 183 -7.92 7.25 2.64
C HIS A 183 -6.56 7.91 2.35
N GLY A 184 -6.52 9.21 2.08
CA GLY A 184 -5.33 9.92 1.65
C GLY A 184 -5.60 11.38 1.31
N ILE A 185 -4.91 11.92 0.31
CA ILE A 185 -5.08 13.30 -0.16
C ILE A 185 -5.25 13.33 -1.68
N THR A 186 -5.91 14.38 -2.18
CA THR A 186 -5.89 14.73 -3.60
C THR A 186 -5.57 16.21 -3.75
N ALA A 187 -4.59 16.54 -4.60
CA ALA A 187 -4.19 17.90 -4.92
C ALA A 187 -4.31 18.16 -6.42
N TRP A 188 -4.42 19.44 -6.81
CA TRP A 188 -4.56 19.82 -8.21
C TRP A 188 -3.86 21.14 -8.51
N GLY A 189 -3.52 21.35 -9.78
CA GLY A 189 -2.85 22.56 -10.24
C GLY A 189 -3.08 22.84 -11.73
N ALA A 190 -2.80 24.09 -12.14
CA ALA A 190 -2.86 24.50 -13.53
C ALA A 190 -1.65 24.02 -14.34
N THR A 191 -0.52 23.77 -13.68
CA THR A 191 0.70 23.21 -14.28
C THR A 191 1.18 22.00 -13.53
N SER A 192 2.04 21.18 -14.17
CA SER A 192 2.66 20.01 -13.55
C SER A 192 3.45 20.38 -12.29
N ALA A 193 4.26 21.43 -12.35
CA ALA A 193 5.06 21.91 -11.23
C ALA A 193 4.21 22.46 -10.08
N GLU A 194 3.13 23.16 -10.39
CA GLU A 194 2.20 23.68 -9.37
C GLU A 194 1.48 22.54 -8.65
N CYS A 195 1.02 21.53 -9.38
CA CYS A 195 0.34 20.37 -8.79
C CYS A 195 1.28 19.62 -7.83
N GLU A 196 2.52 19.35 -8.25
CA GLU A 196 3.55 18.74 -7.41
C GLU A 196 3.84 19.57 -6.16
N ALA A 197 4.04 20.89 -6.33
CA ALA A 197 4.32 21.78 -5.20
C ALA A 197 3.17 21.79 -4.17
N ARG A 198 1.92 21.79 -4.63
CA ARG A 198 0.72 21.73 -3.77
C ARG A 198 0.61 20.39 -3.05
N SER A 199 0.88 19.27 -3.73
CA SER A 199 0.92 17.94 -3.12
C SER A 199 1.94 17.89 -1.97
N LEU A 200 3.17 18.36 -2.22
CA LEU A 200 4.23 18.40 -1.22
C LEU A 200 3.96 19.42 -0.11
N GLU A 201 3.30 20.55 -0.41
CA GLU A 201 2.84 21.54 0.58
C GLU A 201 1.87 20.89 1.58
N ILE A 202 0.85 20.18 1.08
CA ILE A 202 -0.15 19.52 1.93
C ILE A 202 0.52 18.46 2.81
N ILE A 203 1.39 17.62 2.24
CA ILE A 203 2.10 16.56 2.98
C ILE A 203 2.96 17.15 4.10
N ARG A 204 3.73 18.19 3.77
CA ARG A 204 4.61 18.85 4.74
C ARG A 204 3.82 19.55 5.84
N ALA A 205 2.80 20.33 5.49
CA ALA A 205 1.97 21.03 6.46
C ALA A 205 1.27 20.06 7.43
N ALA A 206 0.78 18.91 6.94
CA ALA A 206 0.23 17.87 7.80
C ALA A 206 1.28 17.31 8.78
N ALA A 207 2.50 17.03 8.30
CA ALA A 207 3.58 16.53 9.14
C ALA A 207 3.99 17.54 10.22
N GLU A 208 4.21 18.81 9.83
CA GLU A 208 4.53 19.92 10.73
C GLU A 208 3.43 20.16 11.77
N PHE A 209 2.16 20.08 11.35
CA PHE A 209 1.03 20.22 12.26
C PHE A 209 1.01 19.11 13.33
N ILE A 210 1.21 17.85 12.91
CA ILE A 210 1.27 16.70 13.82
C ILE A 210 2.44 16.84 14.79
N GLU A 211 3.61 17.25 14.30
CA GLU A 211 4.81 17.47 15.14
C GLU A 211 4.60 18.60 16.16
N ALA A 212 4.03 19.73 15.74
CA ALA A 212 3.84 20.91 16.58
C ALA A 212 2.72 20.75 17.64
N ASN A 213 1.69 19.96 17.36
CA ASN A 213 0.50 19.84 18.20
C ASN A 213 0.36 18.46 18.86
N GLY A 214 1.21 17.50 18.50
CA GLY A 214 1.11 16.14 18.97
C GLY A 214 1.65 15.94 20.39
N LYS A 215 1.05 14.99 21.12
CA LYS A 215 1.62 14.52 22.40
C LYS A 215 2.94 13.77 22.16
N PRO A 216 3.93 13.89 23.08
CA PRO A 216 5.27 13.30 22.91
C PRO A 216 5.29 11.78 22.76
N ASP A 217 4.39 11.10 23.50
CA ASP A 217 4.27 9.64 23.53
C ASP A 217 2.90 9.19 22.96
N PRO A 218 2.73 9.20 21.61
CA PRO A 218 1.45 8.87 21.01
C PRO A 218 0.92 7.49 21.37
N PHE A 219 1.80 6.51 21.49
CA PHE A 219 1.46 5.14 21.84
C PHE A 219 1.42 4.85 23.36
N GLY A 220 1.48 5.91 24.17
CA GLY A 220 1.50 5.79 25.63
C GLY A 220 2.85 5.35 26.20
N PRO A 221 2.91 5.02 27.50
CA PRO A 221 4.15 4.66 28.17
C PRO A 221 4.73 3.35 27.65
N VAL A 222 6.03 3.16 27.84
CA VAL A 222 6.68 1.86 27.67
C VAL A 222 6.04 0.84 28.64
N ILE A 223 5.81 -0.37 28.17
CA ILE A 223 5.26 -1.45 28.96
C ILE A 223 6.14 -1.71 30.17
N ALA A 224 5.56 -1.81 31.37
CA ALA A 224 6.31 -2.05 32.58
C ALA A 224 7.11 -3.38 32.49
N GLY A 225 8.40 -3.31 32.82
CA GLY A 225 9.30 -4.47 32.69
C GLY A 225 9.69 -4.85 31.26
N TYR A 226 9.35 -4.02 30.27
CA TYR A 226 9.82 -4.27 28.91
C TYR A 226 11.31 -3.93 28.79
N GLU A 227 12.11 -4.97 28.52
CA GLU A 227 13.53 -4.86 28.26
C GLU A 227 13.79 -5.16 26.77
N PRO A 228 14.26 -4.16 25.98
CA PRO A 228 14.54 -4.41 24.57
C PRO A 228 15.73 -5.36 24.40
N LEU A 229 15.58 -6.36 23.56
CA LEU A 229 16.69 -7.22 23.20
C LEU A 229 17.76 -6.44 22.42
N PRO A 230 19.07 -6.66 22.69
CA PRO A 230 20.14 -6.14 21.83
C PRO A 230 20.00 -6.61 20.38
N ASP A 231 20.52 -5.87 19.40
CA ASP A 231 20.40 -6.18 17.96
C ASP A 231 20.74 -7.62 17.60
N ALA A 232 21.85 -8.15 18.11
CA ALA A 232 22.24 -9.53 17.88
C ALA A 232 21.24 -10.53 18.49
N GLY A 233 20.72 -10.22 19.68
CA GLY A 233 19.71 -11.04 20.36
C GLY A 233 18.37 -11.04 19.60
N ARG A 234 17.94 -9.89 19.09
CA ARG A 234 16.72 -9.78 18.27
C ARG A 234 16.82 -10.63 17.01
N ARG A 235 17.93 -10.51 16.27
CA ARG A 235 18.16 -11.27 15.02
C ARG A 235 18.24 -12.77 15.29
N ALA A 236 18.93 -13.19 16.37
CA ALA A 236 18.98 -14.58 16.77
C ALA A 236 17.58 -15.12 17.11
N ARG A 237 16.80 -14.34 17.87
CA ARG A 237 15.43 -14.68 18.24
C ARG A 237 14.51 -14.74 17.04
N ALA A 238 14.61 -13.78 16.12
CA ALA A 238 13.88 -13.78 14.87
C ALA A 238 14.19 -15.03 14.03
N ALA A 239 15.47 -15.39 13.89
CA ALA A 239 15.90 -16.58 13.15
C ALA A 239 15.38 -17.88 13.79
N GLU A 240 15.35 -17.95 15.11
CA GLU A 240 14.81 -19.09 15.86
C GLU A 240 13.30 -19.28 15.64
N LEU A 241 12.52 -18.17 15.67
CA LEU A 241 11.05 -18.20 15.52
C LEU A 241 10.59 -18.26 14.05
N ALA A 242 11.37 -17.76 13.10
CA ALA A 242 10.97 -17.62 11.70
C ALA A 242 10.46 -18.92 11.05
N PRO A 243 11.07 -20.11 11.24
CA PRO A 243 10.54 -21.35 10.65
C PRO A 243 9.13 -21.68 11.15
N LEU A 244 8.88 -21.51 12.44
CA LEU A 244 7.57 -21.76 13.04
C LEU A 244 6.53 -20.74 12.53
N ILE A 245 6.85 -19.45 12.63
CA ILE A 245 5.92 -18.38 12.23
C ILE A 245 5.58 -18.50 10.72
N ARG A 246 6.61 -18.77 9.88
CA ARG A 246 6.37 -19.05 8.46
C ARG A 246 5.51 -20.27 8.23
N GLY A 247 5.69 -21.34 9.01
CA GLY A 247 4.84 -22.53 8.94
C GLY A 247 3.38 -22.22 9.24
N LEU A 248 3.12 -21.42 10.29
CA LEU A 248 1.79 -20.97 10.66
C LEU A 248 1.16 -20.04 9.61
N ALA A 249 1.94 -19.15 9.01
CA ALA A 249 1.49 -18.27 7.93
C ALA A 249 1.35 -18.98 6.56
N SER A 250 1.58 -20.27 6.49
CA SER A 250 1.61 -21.07 5.25
C SER A 250 0.70 -22.30 5.30
N THR A 251 -0.34 -22.31 6.13
CA THR A 251 -1.21 -23.49 6.25
C THR A 251 -2.19 -23.61 5.08
N ASP A 252 -2.67 -22.47 4.54
CA ASP A 252 -3.56 -22.45 3.38
C ASP A 252 -2.77 -22.51 2.06
N ARG A 253 -1.61 -21.84 2.00
CA ARG A 253 -0.71 -21.82 0.84
C ARG A 253 0.71 -21.49 1.25
N ARG A 254 1.70 -21.95 0.48
CA ARG A 254 3.10 -21.60 0.76
C ARG A 254 3.34 -20.11 0.65
N GLN A 255 4.02 -19.56 1.64
CA GLN A 255 4.42 -18.16 1.70
C GLN A 255 5.93 -18.01 1.83
N VAL A 256 6.44 -16.89 1.33
CA VAL A 256 7.76 -16.37 1.64
C VAL A 256 7.60 -15.36 2.78
N GLY A 257 8.55 -15.33 3.71
CA GLY A 257 8.56 -14.37 4.82
C GLY A 257 9.58 -13.26 4.59
N HIS A 258 9.25 -12.08 5.07
CA HIS A 258 10.14 -10.94 5.25
C HIS A 258 10.13 -10.54 6.71
N TYR A 259 11.29 -10.10 7.24
CA TYR A 259 11.45 -9.67 8.62
C TYR A 259 11.98 -8.24 8.68
N THR A 260 11.48 -7.45 9.64
CA THR A 260 11.99 -6.12 9.95
C THR A 260 11.96 -5.85 11.45
N ASP A 261 13.03 -5.25 11.96
CA ASP A 261 13.18 -4.70 13.31
C ASP A 261 13.41 -3.18 13.25
N SER A 262 12.72 -2.50 12.31
CA SER A 262 12.86 -1.05 12.16
C SER A 262 12.50 -0.32 13.46
N PRO A 263 13.11 0.86 13.73
CA PRO A 263 12.87 1.62 14.95
C PRO A 263 11.38 1.90 15.20
N ALA A 264 10.59 2.18 14.15
CA ALA A 264 9.16 2.46 14.29
C ALA A 264 8.37 1.22 14.74
N VAL A 265 8.71 0.03 14.24
CA VAL A 265 8.10 -1.23 14.67
C VAL A 265 8.46 -1.55 16.11
N LEU A 266 9.74 -1.42 16.49
CA LEU A 266 10.20 -1.70 17.85
C LEU A 266 9.59 -0.74 18.87
N ASP A 267 9.52 0.56 18.56
CA ASP A 267 8.88 1.53 19.44
C ASP A 267 7.38 1.24 19.60
N PHE A 268 6.67 0.96 18.50
CA PHE A 268 5.24 0.57 18.57
C PHE A 268 5.03 -0.62 19.52
N LEU A 269 5.82 -1.68 19.35
CA LEU A 269 5.70 -2.92 20.13
C LEU A 269 6.13 -2.78 21.59
N ALA A 270 6.91 -1.75 21.92
CA ALA A 270 7.31 -1.45 23.30
C ALA A 270 6.26 -0.68 24.10
N ARG A 271 5.21 -0.15 23.46
CA ARG A 271 4.28 0.80 24.04
C ARG A 271 2.96 0.16 24.48
N ALA A 272 2.35 0.69 25.54
CA ALA A 272 1.18 0.10 26.18
C ALA A 272 -0.06 0.00 25.26
N SER A 273 -0.24 0.91 24.30
CA SER A 273 -1.40 0.91 23.42
C SER A 273 -1.30 -0.03 22.21
N HIS A 274 -0.13 -0.63 21.95
CA HIS A 274 0.06 -1.42 20.72
C HIS A 274 -0.93 -2.59 20.57
N PRO A 275 -1.37 -3.31 21.63
CA PRO A 275 -2.32 -4.41 21.42
C PRO A 275 -3.69 -3.91 20.95
N ALA A 276 -4.17 -2.81 21.52
CA ALA A 276 -5.45 -2.22 21.14
C ALA A 276 -5.40 -1.64 19.71
N LEU A 277 -4.34 -0.92 19.38
CA LEU A 277 -4.15 -0.35 18.02
C LEU A 277 -3.96 -1.45 16.96
N ALA A 278 -3.21 -2.50 17.24
CA ALA A 278 -3.05 -3.64 16.35
C ALA A 278 -4.40 -4.35 16.10
N ALA A 279 -5.25 -4.49 17.13
CA ALA A 279 -6.58 -5.08 17.00
C ALA A 279 -7.53 -4.24 16.13
N LEU A 280 -7.39 -2.90 16.13
CA LEU A 280 -8.13 -2.03 15.22
C LEU A 280 -7.73 -2.23 13.75
N GLY A 281 -6.51 -2.68 13.49
CA GLY A 281 -5.99 -2.90 12.15
C GLY A 281 -5.68 -1.61 11.38
N THR A 282 -5.50 -1.72 10.08
CA THR A 282 -5.11 -0.60 9.20
C THR A 282 -6.31 0.24 8.77
N SER A 283 -6.07 1.40 8.15
CA SER A 283 -7.11 2.32 7.69
C SER A 283 -7.14 2.52 6.16
N CYS A 284 -5.99 2.70 5.51
CA CYS A 284 -5.94 3.02 4.08
C CYS A 284 -6.39 1.83 3.20
N PRO A 285 -7.19 2.06 2.13
CA PRO A 285 -7.69 1.01 1.24
C PRO A 285 -6.63 0.06 0.69
N ASP A 286 -5.46 0.56 0.28
CA ASP A 286 -4.37 -0.25 -0.26
C ASP A 286 -3.83 -1.30 0.72
N HIS A 287 -3.99 -1.06 2.03
CA HIS A 287 -3.44 -1.93 3.06
C HIS A 287 -4.13 -3.29 3.09
N PHE A 288 -5.47 -3.33 3.03
CA PHE A 288 -6.26 -4.55 3.28
C PHE A 288 -5.94 -5.69 2.32
N LEU A 289 -5.59 -5.36 1.08
CA LEU A 289 -5.21 -6.35 0.07
C LEU A 289 -3.87 -7.04 0.37
N ARG A 290 -3.03 -6.44 1.22
CA ARG A 290 -1.68 -6.91 1.54
C ARG A 290 -1.53 -7.38 2.98
N THR A 291 -2.09 -6.62 3.94
CA THR A 291 -1.92 -6.88 5.37
C THR A 291 -3.07 -7.66 5.99
N LYS A 292 -4.17 -7.84 5.24
CA LYS A 292 -5.49 -8.23 5.77
C LYS A 292 -6.01 -7.20 6.79
N VAL A 293 -7.17 -7.49 7.38
CA VAL A 293 -7.85 -6.56 8.29
C VAL A 293 -7.01 -6.20 9.52
N ARG A 294 -6.21 -7.14 10.04
CA ARG A 294 -5.36 -6.95 11.23
C ARG A 294 -4.17 -7.91 11.24
N PRO A 295 -3.10 -7.63 12.01
CA PRO A 295 -1.99 -8.57 12.21
C PRO A 295 -2.32 -9.61 13.28
N MET A 296 -1.54 -10.68 13.33
CA MET A 296 -1.43 -11.54 14.50
C MET A 296 -0.36 -10.97 15.44
N LEU A 297 -0.66 -10.86 16.73
CA LEU A 297 0.25 -10.31 17.74
C LEU A 297 0.60 -11.39 18.78
N LEU A 298 1.89 -11.63 19.01
CA LEU A 298 2.35 -12.43 20.13
C LEU A 298 2.23 -11.59 21.43
N ASP A 299 1.51 -12.11 22.41
CA ASP A 299 1.21 -11.46 23.70
C ASP A 299 2.12 -11.93 24.84
N LEU A 300 3.36 -12.28 24.53
CA LEU A 300 4.39 -12.67 25.50
C LEU A 300 5.52 -11.65 25.55
N PRO A 301 6.23 -11.54 26.70
CA PRO A 301 7.38 -10.65 26.82
C PRO A 301 8.56 -11.11 25.95
N PRO A 302 9.52 -10.20 25.62
CA PRO A 302 10.65 -10.48 24.73
C PRO A 302 11.54 -11.65 25.14
N ASP A 303 11.65 -11.92 26.44
CA ASP A 303 12.48 -12.95 27.07
C ASP A 303 11.80 -14.30 27.22
N ALA A 304 10.53 -14.44 26.82
CA ALA A 304 9.81 -15.70 26.86
C ALA A 304 10.60 -16.83 26.18
N SER A 305 10.64 -18.03 26.73
CA SER A 305 11.35 -19.15 26.13
C SER A 305 10.81 -19.50 24.74
N TYR A 306 11.63 -20.10 23.88
CA TYR A 306 11.18 -20.57 22.56
C TYR A 306 9.98 -21.51 22.65
N GLN A 307 9.99 -22.42 23.63
CA GLN A 307 8.88 -23.36 23.84
C GLN A 307 7.58 -22.63 24.20
N ALA A 308 7.65 -21.66 25.12
CA ALA A 308 6.49 -20.85 25.52
C ALA A 308 5.97 -20.02 24.34
N ALA A 309 6.86 -19.29 23.65
CA ALA A 309 6.50 -18.51 22.48
C ALA A 309 5.92 -19.39 21.36
N GLY A 310 6.51 -20.54 21.10
CA GLY A 310 6.03 -21.48 20.09
C GLY A 310 4.68 -22.11 20.43
N GLY A 311 4.43 -22.44 21.68
CA GLY A 311 3.11 -22.89 22.15
C GLY A 311 2.06 -21.78 21.94
N ARG A 312 2.37 -20.58 22.44
CA ARG A 312 1.43 -19.44 22.35
C ARG A 312 1.13 -19.00 20.93
N LEU A 313 2.14 -19.00 20.03
CA LEU A 313 1.95 -18.68 18.60
C LEU A 313 0.96 -19.64 17.93
N ARG A 314 0.96 -20.94 18.28
CA ARG A 314 -0.01 -21.90 17.72
C ARG A 314 -1.43 -21.63 18.21
N GLU A 315 -1.61 -21.32 19.50
CA GLU A 315 -2.91 -20.94 20.06
C GLU A 315 -3.44 -19.66 19.42
N LEU A 316 -2.60 -18.63 19.35
CA LEU A 316 -2.95 -17.35 18.71
C LEU A 316 -3.27 -17.50 17.22
N HIS A 317 -2.55 -18.37 16.52
CA HIS A 317 -2.82 -18.66 15.11
C HIS A 317 -4.18 -19.32 14.92
N GLN A 318 -4.54 -20.28 15.76
CA GLN A 318 -5.86 -20.90 15.72
C GLN A 318 -6.94 -19.87 15.96
N ALA A 319 -6.84 -19.07 17.03
CA ALA A 319 -7.79 -18.01 17.36
C ALA A 319 -7.87 -16.95 16.23
N TYR A 320 -6.73 -16.56 15.65
CA TYR A 320 -6.70 -15.64 14.53
C TYR A 320 -7.49 -16.16 13.32
N ARG A 321 -7.31 -17.45 13.00
CA ARG A 321 -8.03 -18.08 11.87
C ARG A 321 -9.52 -18.18 12.10
N GLU A 322 -9.94 -18.43 13.35
CA GLU A 322 -11.35 -18.46 13.75
C GLU A 322 -11.97 -17.06 13.64
N ASP A 323 -11.29 -16.05 14.20
CA ASP A 323 -11.72 -14.63 14.13
C ASP A 323 -11.80 -14.14 12.67
N TYR A 324 -10.81 -14.48 11.83
CA TYR A 324 -10.82 -14.07 10.43
C TYR A 324 -11.94 -14.74 9.62
N ARG A 325 -12.28 -16.01 9.90
CA ARG A 325 -13.44 -16.66 9.29
C ARG A 325 -14.76 -16.01 9.74
N ALA A 326 -14.89 -15.72 11.04
CA ALA A 326 -16.06 -15.02 11.56
C ALA A 326 -16.21 -13.61 10.98
N TYR A 327 -15.09 -12.90 10.76
CA TYR A 327 -15.08 -11.63 10.04
C TYR A 327 -15.59 -11.78 8.60
N TYR A 328 -15.10 -12.78 7.85
CA TYR A 328 -15.56 -13.05 6.49
C TYR A 328 -17.06 -13.39 6.48
N GLU A 329 -17.51 -14.33 7.32
CA GLU A 329 -18.90 -14.78 7.39
C GLU A 329 -19.87 -13.67 7.79
N ARG A 330 -19.43 -12.71 8.59
CA ARG A 330 -20.24 -11.57 9.03
C ARG A 330 -20.61 -10.62 7.90
N TYR A 331 -19.74 -10.46 6.93
CA TYR A 331 -19.89 -9.44 5.89
C TYR A 331 -20.05 -10.01 4.47
N ALA A 332 -19.75 -11.28 4.25
CA ALA A 332 -19.88 -11.90 2.93
C ALA A 332 -21.36 -12.09 2.54
N ASP A 333 -21.62 -11.88 1.27
CA ASP A 333 -22.90 -12.15 0.60
C ASP A 333 -22.70 -13.08 -0.61
N ALA A 334 -23.78 -13.33 -1.36
CA ALA A 334 -23.75 -14.22 -2.51
C ALA A 334 -22.86 -13.74 -3.68
N ALA A 335 -22.54 -12.44 -3.73
CA ALA A 335 -21.68 -11.84 -4.74
C ALA A 335 -20.22 -11.73 -4.28
N SER A 336 -19.93 -11.97 -2.99
CA SER A 336 -18.60 -11.84 -2.43
C SER A 336 -17.65 -12.91 -2.99
N PRO A 337 -16.40 -12.54 -3.35
CA PRO A 337 -15.36 -13.51 -3.69
C PRO A 337 -15.11 -14.50 -2.56
N PRO A 338 -14.73 -15.76 -2.85
CA PRO A 338 -14.44 -16.75 -1.82
C PRO A 338 -13.26 -16.33 -0.94
N MET A 339 -13.27 -16.70 0.33
CA MET A 339 -12.23 -16.41 1.30
C MET A 339 -10.86 -16.90 0.82
N ARG A 340 -9.86 -16.01 0.82
CA ARG A 340 -8.51 -16.25 0.30
C ARG A 340 -7.56 -16.96 1.27
N GLY A 341 -8.07 -17.65 2.25
CA GLY A 341 -7.34 -18.27 3.35
C GLY A 341 -7.37 -17.40 4.60
N ALA A 342 -7.13 -18.03 5.76
CA ALA A 342 -7.28 -17.39 7.07
C ALA A 342 -5.93 -17.14 7.76
N ASP A 343 -4.79 -17.49 7.17
CA ASP A 343 -3.47 -17.27 7.78
C ASP A 343 -3.13 -15.78 7.84
N PRO A 344 -2.38 -15.32 8.87
CA PRO A 344 -1.98 -13.92 9.00
C PRO A 344 -0.99 -13.52 7.91
N ALA A 345 -1.16 -12.31 7.35
CA ALA A 345 -0.19 -11.71 6.45
C ALA A 345 0.92 -10.97 7.21
N VAL A 346 0.66 -10.55 8.44
CA VAL A 346 1.61 -9.85 9.32
C VAL A 346 1.56 -10.47 10.71
N VAL A 347 2.74 -10.71 11.29
CA VAL A 347 2.91 -11.22 12.66
C VAL A 347 3.83 -10.28 13.43
N LEU A 348 3.34 -9.75 14.53
CA LEU A 348 4.05 -8.84 15.42
C LEU A 348 4.60 -9.62 16.62
N VAL A 349 5.88 -9.42 16.93
CA VAL A 349 6.57 -10.10 18.03
C VAL A 349 7.27 -9.05 18.90
N PRO A 350 6.72 -8.70 20.08
CA PRO A 350 7.32 -7.73 20.98
C PRO A 350 8.78 -8.04 21.30
N GLY A 351 9.62 -7.00 21.28
CA GLY A 351 11.06 -7.12 21.52
C GLY A 351 11.88 -7.75 20.39
N VAL A 352 11.22 -8.28 19.38
CA VAL A 352 11.86 -8.93 18.21
C VAL A 352 11.66 -8.10 16.95
N GLY A 353 10.40 -7.84 16.60
CA GLY A 353 10.07 -7.10 15.37
C GLY A 353 8.81 -7.61 14.69
N MET A 354 8.77 -7.49 13.38
CA MET A 354 7.63 -7.84 12.54
C MET A 354 8.03 -8.82 11.45
N PHE A 355 7.19 -9.83 11.25
CA PHE A 355 7.24 -10.73 10.09
C PHE A 355 6.07 -10.44 9.18
N SER A 356 6.31 -10.41 7.87
CA SER A 356 5.29 -10.24 6.85
C SER A 356 5.42 -11.31 5.77
N PHE A 357 4.30 -11.69 5.15
CA PHE A 357 4.22 -12.86 4.29
C PHE A 357 3.57 -12.55 2.96
N GLY A 358 4.03 -13.23 1.91
CA GLY A 358 3.53 -13.10 0.55
C GLY A 358 3.90 -14.30 -0.32
N ALA A 359 3.34 -14.37 -1.51
CA ALA A 359 3.61 -15.43 -2.48
C ALA A 359 5.07 -15.45 -2.95
N ASP A 360 5.74 -14.31 -2.88
CA ASP A 360 7.13 -14.09 -3.25
C ASP A 360 7.80 -13.05 -2.33
N ALA A 361 9.10 -12.86 -2.46
CA ALA A 361 9.87 -11.97 -1.60
C ALA A 361 9.41 -10.50 -1.69
N GLN A 362 9.03 -10.03 -2.90
CA GLN A 362 8.53 -8.67 -3.09
C GLN A 362 7.19 -8.48 -2.40
N THR A 363 6.25 -9.39 -2.58
CA THR A 363 4.93 -9.31 -1.96
C THR A 363 5.04 -9.36 -0.43
N ALA A 364 5.93 -10.20 0.12
CA ALA A 364 6.19 -10.28 1.56
C ALA A 364 6.76 -8.96 2.11
N ARG A 365 7.76 -8.38 1.41
CA ARG A 365 8.35 -7.09 1.78
C ARG A 365 7.31 -5.97 1.75
N VAL A 366 6.55 -5.88 0.65
CA VAL A 366 5.51 -4.86 0.47
C VAL A 366 4.43 -4.94 1.56
N ALA A 367 4.01 -6.15 1.96
CA ALA A 367 3.10 -6.32 3.09
C ALA A 367 3.66 -5.72 4.40
N GLY A 368 4.97 -5.89 4.65
CA GLY A 368 5.65 -5.26 5.78
C GLY A 368 5.71 -3.74 5.67
N GLU A 369 6.00 -3.20 4.49
CA GLU A 369 6.01 -1.75 4.23
C GLU A 369 4.64 -1.13 4.49
N PHE A 370 3.56 -1.74 4.02
CA PHE A 370 2.20 -1.27 4.30
C PHE A 370 1.86 -1.29 5.78
N TYR A 371 2.32 -2.30 6.53
CA TYR A 371 2.06 -2.30 7.97
C TYR A 371 2.93 -1.26 8.69
N LEU A 372 4.13 -0.97 8.20
CA LEU A 372 4.94 0.14 8.68
C LEU A 372 4.26 1.51 8.43
N ASN A 373 3.69 1.72 7.25
CA ASN A 373 2.83 2.89 6.98
C ASN A 373 1.67 2.96 7.98
N ALA A 374 0.99 1.83 8.25
CA ALA A 374 -0.10 1.80 9.23
C ALA A 374 0.37 2.19 10.64
N ILE A 375 1.55 1.76 11.09
CA ILE A 375 2.15 2.18 12.36
C ILE A 375 2.40 3.70 12.37
N ASN A 376 2.95 4.26 11.30
CA ASN A 376 3.18 5.70 11.18
C ASN A 376 1.87 6.49 11.20
N VAL A 377 0.85 6.01 10.50
CA VAL A 377 -0.50 6.59 10.52
C VAL A 377 -1.10 6.56 11.92
N MET A 378 -1.06 5.41 12.61
CA MET A 378 -1.52 5.28 13.99
C MET A 378 -0.78 6.26 14.91
N ARG A 379 0.56 6.37 14.75
CA ARG A 379 1.38 7.31 15.53
C ARG A 379 0.92 8.75 15.34
N GLY A 380 0.75 9.19 14.09
CA GLY A 380 0.33 10.55 13.79
C GLY A 380 -1.09 10.85 14.27
N ALA A 381 -2.03 9.94 14.07
CA ALA A 381 -3.42 10.09 14.53
C ALA A 381 -3.51 10.12 16.07
N GLU A 382 -2.82 9.20 16.76
CA GLU A 382 -2.74 9.15 18.23
C GLU A 382 -2.00 10.36 18.81
N ALA A 383 -1.10 10.97 18.06
CA ALA A 383 -0.41 12.18 18.51
C ALA A 383 -1.39 13.35 18.70
N VAL A 384 -2.31 13.57 17.77
CA VAL A 384 -3.17 14.77 17.74
C VAL A 384 -4.64 14.51 18.12
N SER A 385 -5.06 13.25 18.14
CA SER A 385 -6.44 12.84 18.51
C SER A 385 -6.44 11.39 18.98
N ALA A 386 -7.36 10.57 18.47
CA ALA A 386 -7.37 9.12 18.59
C ALA A 386 -7.42 8.49 17.19
N TYR A 387 -6.72 7.38 17.01
CA TYR A 387 -6.78 6.62 15.76
C TYR A 387 -8.15 5.98 15.58
N GLN A 388 -8.81 6.30 14.49
CA GLN A 388 -10.10 5.77 14.10
C GLN A 388 -10.04 5.25 12.67
N PRO A 389 -9.84 3.94 12.47
CA PRO A 389 -9.87 3.36 11.13
C PRO A 389 -11.29 3.36 10.57
N ILE A 390 -11.40 3.13 9.27
CA ILE A 390 -12.70 2.94 8.61
C ILE A 390 -13.44 1.73 9.22
N PRO A 391 -14.80 1.70 9.15
CA PRO A 391 -15.60 0.60 9.68
C PRO A 391 -15.18 -0.76 9.12
N GLU A 392 -15.30 -1.81 9.94
CA GLU A 392 -14.89 -3.17 9.57
C GLU A 392 -15.63 -3.68 8.31
N SER A 393 -16.91 -3.31 8.16
CA SER A 393 -17.69 -3.60 6.94
C SER A 393 -17.09 -2.97 5.68
N GLU A 394 -16.56 -1.74 5.80
CA GLU A 394 -15.90 -1.08 4.68
C GLU A 394 -14.53 -1.69 4.37
N LYS A 395 -13.79 -2.13 5.41
CA LYS A 395 -12.55 -2.93 5.22
C LYS A 395 -12.82 -4.18 4.43
N PHE A 396 -13.90 -4.90 4.77
CA PHE A 396 -14.32 -6.11 4.07
C PHE A 396 -14.64 -5.84 2.60
N ARG A 397 -15.42 -4.78 2.31
CA ARG A 397 -15.78 -4.38 0.96
C ARG A 397 -14.59 -4.04 0.07
N ILE A 398 -13.46 -3.64 0.66
CA ILE A 398 -12.20 -3.40 -0.06
C ILE A 398 -11.40 -4.70 -0.17
N GLU A 399 -11.23 -5.42 0.94
CA GLU A 399 -10.42 -6.65 0.98
C GLU A 399 -10.98 -7.74 0.04
N TYR A 400 -12.30 -7.84 -0.05
CA TYR A 400 -13.03 -8.79 -0.88
C TYR A 400 -13.76 -8.15 -2.06
N TRP A 401 -13.19 -7.09 -2.60
CA TRP A 401 -13.74 -6.43 -3.75
C TRP A 401 -13.53 -7.25 -5.03
N GLU A 402 -14.61 -7.55 -5.76
CA GLU A 402 -14.55 -8.36 -6.98
C GLU A 402 -13.62 -7.74 -8.06
N LEU A 403 -13.57 -6.43 -8.14
CA LEU A 403 -12.65 -5.74 -9.06
C LEU A 403 -11.18 -6.01 -8.75
N GLU A 404 -10.81 -6.03 -7.46
CA GLU A 404 -9.44 -6.35 -7.03
C GLU A 404 -9.14 -7.84 -7.26
N GLU A 405 -10.10 -8.72 -7.05
CA GLU A 405 -10.02 -10.14 -7.40
C GLU A 405 -9.86 -10.35 -8.89
N ALA A 406 -10.62 -9.63 -9.71
CA ALA A 406 -10.51 -9.69 -11.17
C ALA A 406 -9.12 -9.22 -11.66
N LYS A 407 -8.56 -8.18 -11.04
CA LYS A 407 -7.17 -7.74 -11.30
C LYS A 407 -6.15 -8.81 -10.93
N GLN A 408 -6.30 -9.44 -9.77
CA GLN A 408 -5.43 -10.55 -9.36
C GLN A 408 -5.57 -11.75 -10.30
N ARG A 409 -6.79 -12.13 -10.68
CA ARG A 409 -7.03 -13.20 -11.64
C ARG A 409 -6.40 -12.91 -13.00
N ARG A 410 -6.54 -11.70 -13.54
CA ARG A 410 -5.89 -11.31 -14.81
C ARG A 410 -4.37 -11.39 -14.74
N ARG A 411 -3.76 -10.98 -13.63
CA ARG A 411 -2.31 -11.12 -13.40
C ARG A 411 -1.88 -12.59 -13.37
N LEU A 412 -2.69 -13.46 -12.76
CA LEU A 412 -2.40 -14.89 -12.65
C LEU A 412 -2.68 -15.65 -13.94
N GLN A 413 -3.68 -15.24 -14.75
CA GLN A 413 -4.00 -15.86 -16.03
C GLN A 413 -2.92 -15.65 -17.10
N GLY A 414 -2.13 -14.58 -17.00
CA GLY A 414 -0.99 -14.29 -17.90
C GLY A 414 0.28 -15.06 -17.61
N THR A 415 0.41 -15.66 -16.41
CA THR A 415 1.65 -16.36 -15.99
C THR A 415 1.29 -17.59 -15.17
N LYS A 416 1.58 -18.79 -15.70
CA LYS A 416 1.57 -20.01 -14.87
C LYS A 416 2.51 -19.77 -13.68
N PRO A 417 2.11 -20.15 -12.43
CA PRO A 417 3.01 -20.08 -11.30
C PRO A 417 4.32 -20.79 -11.65
N LYS A 418 5.43 -20.11 -11.44
CA LYS A 418 6.75 -20.73 -11.68
C LYS A 418 6.89 -21.98 -10.79
N PRO A 419 7.59 -23.03 -11.24
CA PRO A 419 7.67 -24.32 -10.54
C PRO A 419 8.10 -24.23 -9.08
N LEU A 420 8.95 -23.25 -8.76
CA LEU A 420 9.49 -23.03 -7.42
C LEU A 420 8.88 -21.82 -6.69
N ALA A 421 7.75 -21.28 -7.16
CA ALA A 421 7.06 -20.20 -6.48
C ALA A 421 6.74 -20.56 -5.00
N GLY A 422 6.97 -19.61 -4.08
CA GLY A 422 6.79 -19.82 -2.64
C GLY A 422 7.82 -20.76 -1.98
N ARG A 423 8.89 -21.17 -2.70
CA ARG A 423 10.01 -21.96 -2.15
C ARG A 423 11.14 -21.05 -1.74
N VAL A 424 11.84 -21.46 -0.67
CA VAL A 424 13.14 -20.89 -0.29
C VAL A 424 14.19 -21.94 -0.63
N ALA A 425 15.21 -21.55 -1.38
CA ALA A 425 16.33 -22.40 -1.76
C ALA A 425 17.62 -21.87 -1.15
N LEU A 426 18.37 -22.72 -0.45
CA LEU A 426 19.70 -22.41 0.07
C LEU A 426 20.75 -22.99 -0.88
N VAL A 427 21.65 -22.14 -1.41
CA VAL A 427 22.75 -22.54 -2.28
C VAL A 427 24.08 -22.26 -1.59
N THR A 428 24.78 -23.30 -1.19
CA THR A 428 26.15 -23.24 -0.64
C THR A 428 27.16 -23.25 -1.78
N GLY A 429 28.24 -22.45 -1.67
CA GLY A 429 29.17 -22.23 -2.77
C GLY A 429 28.55 -21.47 -3.93
N GLY A 430 27.57 -20.61 -3.61
CA GLY A 430 26.75 -19.91 -4.60
C GLY A 430 27.37 -18.64 -5.21
N GLY A 431 28.56 -18.22 -4.72
CA GLY A 431 29.23 -16.99 -5.18
C GLY A 431 29.89 -17.11 -6.55
N SER A 432 30.10 -18.32 -7.07
CA SER A 432 30.78 -18.53 -8.35
C SER A 432 30.38 -19.83 -9.06
N GLY A 433 30.83 -20.01 -10.30
CA GLY A 433 30.77 -21.27 -11.05
C GLY A 433 29.38 -21.91 -11.09
N ILE A 434 29.34 -23.22 -10.77
CA ILE A 434 28.10 -24.02 -10.80
C ILE A 434 27.08 -23.52 -9.77
N GLY A 435 27.53 -23.13 -8.55
CA GLY A 435 26.66 -22.61 -7.50
C GLY A 435 25.94 -21.33 -7.94
N ARG A 436 26.66 -20.35 -8.54
CA ARG A 436 26.08 -19.14 -9.11
C ARG A 436 25.03 -19.45 -10.18
N ALA A 437 25.37 -20.33 -11.13
CA ALA A 437 24.45 -20.72 -12.20
C ALA A 437 23.19 -21.41 -11.65
N THR A 438 23.37 -22.26 -10.62
CA THR A 438 22.27 -22.93 -9.90
C THR A 438 21.38 -21.92 -9.19
N ALA A 439 21.97 -20.97 -8.46
CA ALA A 439 21.24 -19.90 -7.77
C ALA A 439 20.39 -19.05 -8.74
N ALA A 440 21.01 -18.63 -9.85
CA ALA A 440 20.32 -17.89 -10.89
C ALA A 440 19.16 -18.70 -11.52
N ARG A 441 19.37 -19.98 -11.79
CA ARG A 441 18.31 -20.84 -12.34
C ARG A 441 17.16 -21.05 -11.36
N LEU A 442 17.43 -21.31 -10.10
CA LEU A 442 16.40 -21.48 -9.07
C LEU A 442 15.56 -20.19 -8.92
N ALA A 443 16.21 -19.01 -8.95
CA ALA A 443 15.52 -17.72 -8.93
C ALA A 443 14.66 -17.52 -10.18
N ALA A 444 15.16 -17.86 -11.35
CA ALA A 444 14.41 -17.79 -12.61
C ALA A 444 13.15 -18.67 -12.58
N GLU A 445 13.20 -19.81 -11.87
CA GLU A 445 12.06 -20.70 -11.63
C GLU A 445 11.15 -20.24 -10.46
N GLY A 446 11.43 -19.09 -9.85
CA GLY A 446 10.56 -18.45 -8.85
C GLY A 446 10.89 -18.74 -7.40
N ALA A 447 12.01 -19.36 -7.10
CA ALA A 447 12.48 -19.56 -5.72
C ALA A 447 12.99 -18.23 -5.13
N CYS A 448 12.78 -18.02 -3.83
CA CYS A 448 13.55 -17.07 -3.04
C CYS A 448 14.89 -17.72 -2.67
N VAL A 449 16.00 -17.24 -3.26
CA VAL A 449 17.30 -17.90 -3.13
C VAL A 449 18.14 -17.23 -2.06
N VAL A 450 18.64 -18.02 -1.11
CA VAL A 450 19.66 -17.64 -0.15
C VAL A 450 21.01 -18.14 -0.67
N VAL A 451 21.91 -17.21 -1.00
CA VAL A 451 23.24 -17.51 -1.52
C VAL A 451 24.24 -17.46 -0.37
N THR A 452 25.01 -18.53 -0.18
CA THR A 452 26.11 -18.59 0.79
C THR A 452 27.40 -19.03 0.12
N ASP A 453 28.53 -18.43 0.50
CA ASP A 453 29.87 -18.78 0.02
C ASP A 453 30.91 -18.49 1.11
N ARG A 454 32.13 -19.05 0.97
CA ARG A 454 33.29 -18.65 1.81
C ARG A 454 33.63 -17.19 1.60
N ASP A 455 33.51 -16.73 0.35
CA ASP A 455 33.66 -15.35 -0.05
C ASP A 455 32.30 -14.66 0.04
N ALA A 456 32.13 -13.86 1.09
CA ALA A 456 30.89 -13.12 1.35
C ALA A 456 30.58 -12.07 0.28
N ASP A 457 31.61 -11.48 -0.35
CA ASP A 457 31.43 -10.45 -1.38
C ASP A 457 30.95 -11.08 -2.68
N SER A 458 31.49 -12.22 -3.08
CA SER A 458 30.98 -13.00 -4.23
C SER A 458 29.55 -13.48 -3.99
N ALA A 459 29.21 -13.96 -2.78
CA ALA A 459 27.83 -14.34 -2.45
C ALA A 459 26.87 -13.16 -2.56
N ARG A 460 27.29 -11.99 -2.07
CA ARG A 460 26.50 -10.75 -2.14
C ARG A 460 26.30 -10.30 -3.58
N ALA A 461 27.37 -10.28 -4.39
CA ALA A 461 27.28 -9.91 -5.80
C ALA A 461 26.27 -10.78 -6.58
N VAL A 462 26.25 -12.09 -6.33
CA VAL A 462 25.27 -13.01 -6.94
C VAL A 462 23.85 -12.75 -6.43
N ALA A 463 23.67 -12.47 -5.15
CA ALA A 463 22.37 -12.12 -4.58
C ALA A 463 21.82 -10.82 -5.18
N ASP A 464 22.69 -9.79 -5.34
CA ASP A 464 22.34 -8.52 -5.98
C ASP A 464 22.00 -8.72 -7.48
N GLU A 465 22.75 -9.54 -8.21
CA GLU A 465 22.47 -9.90 -9.61
C GLU A 465 21.11 -10.59 -9.77
N ILE A 466 20.79 -11.53 -8.90
CA ILE A 466 19.49 -12.21 -8.89
C ILE A 466 18.37 -11.24 -8.52
N GLY A 467 18.61 -10.36 -7.56
CA GLY A 467 17.69 -9.31 -7.13
C GLY A 467 17.45 -8.26 -8.22
N ALA A 468 18.45 -7.90 -9.01
CA ALA A 468 18.35 -6.94 -10.12
C ALA A 468 17.54 -7.46 -11.31
N GLY A 469 17.42 -8.78 -11.47
CA GLY A 469 16.55 -9.43 -12.46
C GLY A 469 15.08 -9.46 -12.05
N GLY A 470 14.75 -9.03 -10.84
CA GLY A 470 13.40 -8.76 -10.33
C GLY A 470 13.08 -7.25 -10.36
N PRO A 471 11.87 -6.82 -10.00
CA PRO A 471 11.55 -5.39 -9.93
C PRO A 471 12.51 -4.67 -8.99
N SER A 472 13.09 -3.62 -9.50
CA SER A 472 14.23 -2.81 -9.05
C SER A 472 14.51 -2.80 -7.54
N PRO A 473 15.77 -3.07 -7.11
CA PRO A 473 16.22 -2.94 -5.72
C PRO A 473 16.38 -1.48 -5.24
N SER A 474 15.93 -0.50 -6.00
CA SER A 474 16.18 0.93 -5.79
C SER A 474 15.55 1.54 -4.52
N ARG A 475 14.88 0.75 -3.69
CA ARG A 475 14.25 1.21 -2.43
C ARG A 475 14.80 0.53 -1.16
N TRP A 476 16.02 -0.01 -1.19
CA TRP A 476 16.62 -0.52 0.04
C TRP A 476 17.27 0.63 0.82
N PRO A 477 16.85 0.91 2.06
CA PRO A 477 17.59 1.84 2.92
C PRO A 477 19.03 1.36 3.10
N PRO A 478 20.02 2.26 3.20
CA PRO A 478 21.39 1.88 3.55
C PRO A 478 21.36 1.14 4.90
N GLY A 479 21.78 -0.11 4.92
CA GLY A 479 21.80 -0.95 6.12
C GLY A 479 21.11 -2.32 5.98
N TRP A 480 20.45 -2.60 4.88
CA TRP A 480 19.74 -3.86 4.59
C TRP A 480 20.49 -4.76 3.58
N ARG A 481 21.78 -4.50 3.39
CA ARG A 481 22.64 -5.33 2.52
C ARG A 481 23.33 -6.43 3.29
#